data_df794d34e1d58e5ad3705a7a6cfe01a2
#
_entry.id   df794d34e1d58e5ad3705a7a6cfe01a2
#
_cell.length_a   1.000
_cell.length_b   1.000
_cell.length_c   1.000
_cell.angle_alpha   90.00
_cell.angle_beta   90.00
_cell.angle_gamma   90.00
#
_symmetry.space_group_name_H-M   'P 1'
#
loop_
_entity.id
_entity.type
_entity.pdbx_description
1 polymer ?
#
loop_
_entity_poly.entity_id
_entity_poly.type
_entity_poly.pdbx_seq_one_letter_code
_entity_poly.pdbx_strand_id
1 'polypeptide(L)'
;LSGDIALTAYSYGWYHTDESGQTAIGRTSYVWSYYYGILRNINKVLNMVSAQSDITKRVAEFGLPNTYNEKIEKYYNIVDGDTLATYTLLEAELAGYYAQALAMRGYCYSNLINLYAPTNIQLGGAWESEVVCPIYNENNLEEAQPVAVLKDVYQQVENDLTLAISYFDAFAETNKRTTKLSVDGNVARAILAYSYLNKAVPTLPAGPSNFEKALKYAKEVIDSQEYKIISNANVLTTGFNDVSDNSWMWGQDVTTETAGGL
;
A
#
# COMPACT_ATOMS: atom_id res chain seq x y z
N LEU A 1 17.06 -16.75 0.10
CA LEU A 1 18.18 -16.24 -0.69
C LEU A 1 18.22 -16.98 -2.01
N SER A 2 18.31 -16.26 -3.14
CA SER A 2 18.15 -16.79 -4.51
C SER A 2 19.26 -17.74 -4.97
N GLY A 3 20.29 -18.00 -4.21
CA GLY A 3 21.46 -18.76 -4.63
C GLY A 3 22.47 -17.99 -5.49
N ASP A 4 22.11 -16.78 -5.92
CA ASP A 4 22.99 -15.92 -6.75
C ASP A 4 23.94 -15.05 -5.91
N ILE A 5 23.75 -15.07 -4.59
CA ILE A 5 24.60 -14.32 -3.64
C ILE A 5 25.62 -15.26 -3.03
N ALA A 6 26.88 -15.06 -3.37
CA ALA A 6 27.99 -15.76 -2.71
C ALA A 6 28.12 -15.24 -1.28
N LEU A 7 27.88 -16.10 -0.30
CA LEU A 7 28.05 -15.78 1.10
C LEU A 7 29.53 -15.87 1.45
N THR A 8 30.13 -14.76 1.86
CA THR A 8 31.49 -14.74 2.39
C THR A 8 31.49 -15.19 3.85
N ALA A 9 32.64 -15.63 4.37
CA ALA A 9 32.78 -16.14 5.74
C ALA A 9 32.49 -15.09 6.83
N TYR A 10 32.31 -13.83 6.48
CA TYR A 10 32.12 -12.72 7.39
C TYR A 10 30.64 -12.38 7.56
N SER A 11 30.05 -12.77 8.67
CA SER A 11 28.71 -12.42 9.16
C SER A 11 27.50 -12.86 8.31
N TYR A 12 27.66 -13.17 7.05
CA TYR A 12 26.56 -13.58 6.16
C TYR A 12 26.14 -15.04 6.34
N GLY A 13 26.99 -15.89 6.91
CA GLY A 13 26.64 -17.23 7.37
C GLY A 13 25.45 -17.25 8.32
N TRP A 14 25.22 -16.15 8.98
CA TRP A 14 24.07 -15.90 9.86
C TRP A 14 22.73 -16.03 9.16
N TYR A 15 22.65 -15.71 7.88
CA TYR A 15 21.43 -15.82 7.09
C TYR A 15 21.26 -17.18 6.45
N HIS A 16 22.33 -17.95 6.34
CA HIS A 16 22.34 -19.23 5.63
C HIS A 16 22.25 -20.43 6.58
N THR A 17 22.85 -20.35 7.75
CA THR A 17 22.98 -21.51 8.66
C THR A 17 21.78 -21.73 9.57
N ASP A 18 20.77 -20.87 9.50
CA ASP A 18 19.75 -20.83 10.55
C ASP A 18 18.35 -21.23 10.08
N GLU A 19 18.26 -22.23 9.21
CA GLU A 19 16.97 -22.90 8.94
C GLU A 19 16.40 -23.61 10.18
N SER A 20 17.23 -23.89 11.19
CA SER A 20 16.83 -24.64 12.39
C SER A 20 17.11 -23.96 13.72
N GLY A 21 17.70 -22.75 13.73
CA GLY A 21 18.15 -22.09 14.94
C GLY A 21 17.21 -21.00 15.47
N GLN A 22 17.30 -20.73 16.75
CA GLN A 22 16.55 -19.66 17.44
C GLN A 22 16.76 -18.28 16.83
N THR A 23 17.85 -18.05 16.12
CA THR A 23 18.20 -16.77 15.49
C THR A 23 17.35 -16.50 14.26
N ALA A 24 17.00 -17.53 13.47
CA ALA A 24 16.10 -17.39 12.31
C ALA A 24 14.68 -17.02 12.78
N ILE A 25 14.18 -17.67 13.84
CA ILE A 25 12.90 -17.35 14.46
C ILE A 25 12.90 -15.89 14.96
N GLY A 26 13.99 -15.42 15.57
CA GLY A 26 14.12 -14.05 16.03
C GLY A 26 14.01 -13.01 14.91
N ARG A 27 14.55 -13.31 13.74
CA ARG A 27 14.49 -12.37 12.58
C ARG A 27 13.13 -12.34 11.89
N THR A 28 12.54 -13.48 11.68
CA THR A 28 11.19 -13.55 11.13
C THR A 28 10.17 -12.89 12.06
N SER A 29 10.31 -13.09 13.37
CA SER A 29 9.45 -12.42 14.36
C SER A 29 9.72 -10.91 14.46
N TYR A 30 10.95 -10.44 14.21
CA TYR A 30 11.25 -9.02 14.15
C TYR A 30 10.52 -8.33 12.98
N VAL A 31 10.62 -8.90 11.78
CA VAL A 31 9.91 -8.36 10.60
C VAL A 31 8.39 -8.39 10.79
N TRP A 32 7.86 -9.48 11.37
CA TRP A 32 6.46 -9.57 11.75
C TRP A 32 6.06 -8.45 12.71
N SER A 33 6.79 -8.30 13.81
CA SER A 33 6.52 -7.27 14.82
C SER A 33 6.64 -5.85 14.26
N TYR A 34 7.56 -5.63 13.32
CA TYR A 34 7.73 -4.35 12.62
C TYR A 34 6.48 -3.98 11.83
N TYR A 35 5.97 -4.89 10.98
CA TYR A 35 4.75 -4.60 10.21
C TYR A 35 3.52 -4.43 11.11
N TYR A 36 3.37 -5.22 12.17
CA TYR A 36 2.27 -5.05 13.10
C TYR A 36 2.38 -3.77 13.94
N GLY A 37 3.58 -3.32 14.25
CA GLY A 37 3.82 -1.99 14.83
C GLY A 37 3.34 -0.85 13.92
N ILE A 38 3.64 -0.93 12.63
CA ILE A 38 3.15 0.02 11.62
C ILE A 38 1.63 -0.07 11.50
N LEU A 39 1.05 -1.26 11.35
CA LEU A 39 -0.39 -1.48 11.23
C LEU A 39 -1.16 -0.89 12.42
N ARG A 40 -0.63 -1.06 13.64
CA ARG A 40 -1.22 -0.45 14.84
C ARG A 40 -1.27 1.07 14.75
N ASN A 41 -0.19 1.71 14.29
CA ASN A 41 -0.15 3.16 14.14
C ASN A 41 -1.07 3.64 13.02
N ILE A 42 -1.10 2.95 11.89
CA ILE A 42 -2.01 3.24 10.77
C ILE A 42 -3.48 3.21 11.25
N ASN A 43 -3.88 2.15 11.93
CA ASN A 43 -5.25 2.02 12.42
C ASN A 43 -5.62 3.10 13.44
N LYS A 44 -4.65 3.57 14.26
CA LYS A 44 -4.87 4.75 15.11
C LYS A 44 -5.11 6.02 14.29
N VAL A 45 -4.37 6.23 13.20
CA VAL A 45 -4.59 7.37 12.31
C VAL A 45 -5.99 7.30 11.68
N LEU A 46 -6.41 6.12 11.19
CA LEU A 46 -7.76 5.93 10.65
C LEU A 46 -8.84 6.27 11.68
N ASN A 47 -8.68 5.80 12.93
CA ASN A 47 -9.56 6.17 14.03
C ASN A 47 -9.57 7.68 14.32
N MET A 48 -8.40 8.31 14.36
CA MET A 48 -8.28 9.74 14.61
C MET A 48 -9.00 10.58 13.55
N VAL A 49 -8.81 10.24 12.26
CA VAL A 49 -9.50 10.95 11.18
C VAL A 49 -11.02 10.79 11.31
N SER A 50 -11.50 9.58 11.58
CA SER A 50 -12.93 9.31 11.77
C SER A 50 -13.52 9.98 13.03
N ALA A 51 -12.69 10.23 14.04
CA ALA A 51 -13.11 10.92 15.28
C ALA A 51 -13.09 12.45 15.13
N GLN A 52 -12.17 13.00 14.33
CA GLN A 52 -12.01 14.45 14.15
C GLN A 52 -12.93 15.02 13.06
N SER A 53 -13.43 14.19 12.17
CA SER A 53 -14.25 14.61 11.04
C SER A 53 -15.28 13.55 10.68
N ASP A 54 -16.46 13.99 10.25
CA ASP A 54 -17.49 13.11 9.70
C ASP A 54 -17.23 12.77 8.22
N ILE A 55 -16.05 13.07 7.69
CA ILE A 55 -15.75 12.90 6.24
C ILE A 55 -16.03 11.49 5.75
N THR A 56 -15.63 10.47 6.50
CA THR A 56 -15.85 9.07 6.12
C THR A 56 -17.33 8.69 6.13
N LYS A 57 -18.09 9.17 7.09
CA LYS A 57 -19.55 8.98 7.18
C LYS A 57 -20.27 9.71 6.06
N ARG A 58 -19.88 10.96 5.80
CA ARG A 58 -20.48 11.78 4.74
C ARG A 58 -20.18 11.22 3.36
N VAL A 59 -18.97 10.71 3.13
CA VAL A 59 -18.64 10.00 1.89
C VAL A 59 -19.44 8.71 1.77
N ALA A 60 -19.66 7.97 2.85
CA ALA A 60 -20.49 6.77 2.82
C ALA A 60 -21.96 7.06 2.55
N GLU A 61 -22.48 8.20 3.03
CA GLU A 61 -23.88 8.62 2.84
C GLU A 61 -24.13 9.30 1.51
N PHE A 62 -23.27 10.22 1.09
CA PHE A 62 -23.48 11.12 -0.03
C PHE A 62 -22.54 10.88 -1.22
N GLY A 63 -21.56 9.98 -1.10
CA GLY A 63 -20.56 9.71 -2.11
C GLY A 63 -19.38 10.69 -2.11
N LEU A 64 -18.33 10.31 -2.83
CA LEU A 64 -17.14 11.13 -3.06
C LEU A 64 -17.46 12.34 -3.94
N PRO A 65 -16.76 13.48 -3.79
CA PRO A 65 -16.93 14.61 -4.69
C PRO A 65 -16.50 14.26 -6.11
N ASN A 66 -17.18 14.87 -7.06
CA ASN A 66 -16.90 14.76 -8.49
C ASN A 66 -16.61 16.12 -9.14
N THR A 67 -16.69 17.20 -8.38
CA THR A 67 -16.47 18.56 -8.86
C THR A 67 -15.70 19.37 -7.81
N TYR A 68 -14.71 20.13 -8.27
CA TYR A 68 -13.98 21.11 -7.46
C TYR A 68 -14.19 22.52 -8.00
N ASN A 69 -14.47 23.47 -7.12
CA ASN A 69 -14.59 24.86 -7.47
C ASN A 69 -13.39 25.64 -6.90
N GLU A 70 -12.43 25.95 -7.77
CA GLU A 70 -11.19 26.63 -7.42
C GLU A 70 -11.40 28.04 -6.81
N LYS A 71 -12.45 28.75 -7.24
CA LYS A 71 -12.69 30.13 -6.79
C LYS A 71 -13.10 30.22 -5.32
N ILE A 72 -13.78 29.21 -4.81
CA ILE A 72 -14.27 29.15 -3.43
C ILE A 72 -13.68 27.98 -2.66
N GLU A 73 -12.74 27.27 -3.29
CA GLU A 73 -11.97 26.16 -2.70
C GLU A 73 -12.87 25.13 -2.01
N LYS A 74 -13.88 24.65 -2.74
CA LYS A 74 -14.84 23.63 -2.24
C LYS A 74 -15.02 22.49 -3.22
N TYR A 75 -15.25 21.33 -2.65
CA TYR A 75 -15.61 20.12 -3.38
C TYR A 75 -17.10 19.86 -3.29
N TYR A 76 -17.67 19.33 -4.35
CA TYR A 76 -19.09 19.01 -4.46
C TYR A 76 -19.29 17.61 -4.99
N ASN A 77 -20.26 16.89 -4.46
CA ASN A 77 -20.88 15.76 -5.15
C ASN A 77 -22.17 16.24 -5.81
N ILE A 78 -22.18 16.26 -7.14
CA ILE A 78 -23.31 16.70 -7.96
C ILE A 78 -23.82 15.50 -8.75
N VAL A 79 -25.10 15.18 -8.59
CA VAL A 79 -25.80 14.12 -9.30
C VAL A 79 -27.07 14.68 -9.90
N ASP A 80 -27.28 14.46 -11.21
CA ASP A 80 -28.45 14.96 -11.97
C ASP A 80 -28.69 16.47 -11.83
N GLY A 81 -27.65 17.25 -11.57
CA GLY A 81 -27.70 18.70 -11.37
C GLY A 81 -27.91 19.15 -9.93
N ASP A 82 -28.20 18.24 -9.02
CA ASP A 82 -28.39 18.53 -7.60
C ASP A 82 -27.09 18.33 -6.83
N THR A 83 -26.79 19.25 -5.91
CA THR A 83 -25.65 19.13 -4.98
C THR A 83 -26.06 18.26 -3.79
N LEU A 84 -25.57 17.03 -3.74
CA LEU A 84 -25.83 16.10 -2.64
C LEU A 84 -24.96 16.39 -1.42
N ALA A 85 -23.71 16.79 -1.63
CA ALA A 85 -22.76 17.13 -0.56
C ALA A 85 -21.80 18.22 -0.99
N THR A 86 -21.31 18.96 0.00
CA THR A 86 -20.23 19.93 -0.15
C THR A 86 -19.14 19.60 0.87
N TYR A 87 -17.88 19.56 0.44
CA TYR A 87 -16.73 19.28 1.31
C TYR A 87 -15.78 20.49 1.33
N THR A 88 -15.24 20.78 2.49
CA THR A 88 -14.26 21.85 2.73
C THR A 88 -12.83 21.38 2.42
N LEU A 89 -11.88 22.32 2.35
CA LEU A 89 -10.45 21.98 2.22
C LEU A 89 -9.94 21.14 3.39
N LEU A 90 -10.35 21.46 4.62
CA LEU A 90 -9.95 20.68 5.80
C LEU A 90 -10.44 19.24 5.71
N GLU A 91 -11.68 19.04 5.27
CA GLU A 91 -12.20 17.68 5.03
C GLU A 91 -11.43 16.96 3.92
N ALA A 92 -11.03 17.68 2.87
CA ALA A 92 -10.22 17.14 1.79
C ALA A 92 -8.79 16.76 2.25
N GLU A 93 -8.17 17.56 3.12
CA GLU A 93 -6.89 17.22 3.74
C GLU A 93 -6.99 15.98 4.62
N LEU A 94 -8.03 15.90 5.47
CA LEU A 94 -8.29 14.72 6.30
C LEU A 94 -8.58 13.48 5.46
N ALA A 95 -9.29 13.63 4.34
CA ALA A 95 -9.49 12.59 3.34
C ALA A 95 -8.17 12.08 2.75
N GLY A 96 -7.21 12.99 2.50
CA GLY A 96 -5.87 12.65 2.06
C GLY A 96 -5.08 11.82 3.07
N TYR A 97 -5.10 12.20 4.35
CA TYR A 97 -4.47 11.40 5.41
C TYR A 97 -5.13 10.03 5.58
N TYR A 98 -6.45 9.98 5.46
CA TYR A 98 -7.19 8.72 5.47
C TYR A 98 -6.77 7.81 4.32
N ALA A 99 -6.67 8.34 3.11
CA ALA A 99 -6.22 7.62 1.92
C ALA A 99 -4.77 7.12 2.05
N GLN A 100 -3.86 7.95 2.57
CA GLN A 100 -2.48 7.53 2.83
C GLN A 100 -2.42 6.39 3.85
N ALA A 101 -3.19 6.46 4.93
CA ALA A 101 -3.25 5.43 5.95
C ALA A 101 -3.80 4.10 5.38
N LEU A 102 -4.86 4.13 4.57
CA LEU A 102 -5.39 2.96 3.87
C LEU A 102 -4.35 2.36 2.92
N ALA A 103 -3.70 3.18 2.09
CA ALA A 103 -2.68 2.70 1.15
C ALA A 103 -1.50 2.04 1.87
N MET A 104 -1.06 2.61 2.99
CA MET A 104 -0.01 2.02 3.82
C MET A 104 -0.46 0.73 4.52
N ARG A 105 -1.74 0.60 4.90
CA ARG A 105 -2.28 -0.66 5.45
C ARG A 105 -2.28 -1.76 4.38
N GLY A 106 -2.76 -1.44 3.19
CA GLY A 106 -2.71 -2.35 2.04
C GLY A 106 -1.28 -2.79 1.71
N TYR A 107 -0.31 -1.86 1.73
CA TYR A 107 1.10 -2.16 1.56
C TYR A 107 1.64 -3.13 2.62
N CYS A 108 1.35 -2.90 3.90
CA CYS A 108 1.80 -3.77 4.98
C CYS A 108 1.26 -5.20 4.83
N TYR A 109 -0.04 -5.35 4.56
CA TYR A 109 -0.63 -6.68 4.35
C TYR A 109 -0.11 -7.35 3.08
N SER A 110 0.11 -6.62 1.99
CA SER A 110 0.73 -7.15 0.78
C SER A 110 2.13 -7.72 1.06
N ASN A 111 2.94 -7.02 1.87
CA ASN A 111 4.25 -7.54 2.27
C ASN A 111 4.16 -8.73 3.24
N LEU A 112 3.21 -8.74 4.17
CA LEU A 112 2.99 -9.91 5.03
C LEU A 112 2.60 -11.15 4.21
N ILE A 113 1.77 -11.01 3.18
CA ILE A 113 1.49 -12.09 2.23
C ILE A 113 2.78 -12.57 1.57
N ASN A 114 3.56 -11.66 1.00
CA ASN A 114 4.77 -12.01 0.25
C ASN A 114 5.85 -12.69 1.11
N LEU A 115 5.90 -12.38 2.41
CA LEU A 115 6.91 -12.91 3.33
C LEU A 115 6.49 -14.18 4.04
N TYR A 116 5.20 -14.36 4.31
CA TYR A 116 4.71 -15.43 5.20
C TYR A 116 3.73 -16.40 4.54
N ALA A 117 3.15 -16.06 3.38
CA ALA A 117 2.30 -17.00 2.66
C ALA A 117 3.12 -17.85 1.67
N PRO A 118 2.74 -19.13 1.48
CA PRO A 118 3.21 -19.89 0.33
C PRO A 118 2.78 -19.21 -0.98
N THR A 119 3.54 -19.44 -2.05
CA THR A 119 3.16 -18.86 -3.35
C THR A 119 1.87 -19.47 -3.88
N ASN A 120 1.01 -18.67 -4.48
CA ASN A 120 -0.24 -19.15 -5.08
C ASN A 120 0.00 -20.22 -6.17
N ILE A 121 1.14 -20.13 -6.87
CA ILE A 121 1.56 -21.12 -7.87
C ILE A 121 1.80 -22.48 -7.23
N GLN A 122 2.43 -22.53 -6.06
CA GLN A 122 2.68 -23.77 -5.32
C GLN A 122 1.39 -24.38 -4.77
N LEU A 123 0.47 -23.55 -4.29
CA LEU A 123 -0.78 -23.98 -3.67
C LEU A 123 -1.85 -24.39 -4.70
N GLY A 124 -1.73 -23.91 -5.94
CA GLY A 124 -2.76 -24.12 -6.95
C GLY A 124 -4.13 -23.63 -6.48
N GLY A 125 -5.15 -24.47 -6.56
CA GLY A 125 -6.52 -24.13 -6.18
C GLY A 125 -6.77 -24.03 -4.66
N ALA A 126 -5.84 -24.48 -3.83
CA ALA A 126 -6.00 -24.48 -2.37
C ALA A 126 -5.55 -23.15 -1.69
N TRP A 127 -4.95 -22.23 -2.43
CA TRP A 127 -4.36 -21.01 -1.88
C TRP A 127 -5.34 -20.15 -1.07
N GLU A 128 -6.61 -20.15 -1.42
CA GLU A 128 -7.63 -19.30 -0.78
C GLU A 128 -7.83 -19.62 0.71
N SER A 129 -7.65 -20.87 1.10
CA SER A 129 -7.86 -21.37 2.47
C SER A 129 -6.60 -21.41 3.33
N GLU A 130 -5.43 -21.12 2.78
CA GLU A 130 -4.19 -21.05 3.55
C GLU A 130 -4.20 -19.90 4.55
N VAL A 131 -3.79 -20.18 5.78
CA VAL A 131 -3.72 -19.17 6.83
C VAL A 131 -2.42 -18.39 6.75
N VAL A 132 -2.49 -17.07 6.97
CA VAL A 132 -1.33 -16.17 6.81
C VAL A 132 -1.08 -15.35 8.05
N CYS A 133 -2.02 -14.45 8.39
CA CYS A 133 -1.81 -13.47 9.43
C CYS A 133 -3.14 -12.92 9.98
N PRO A 134 -3.18 -12.45 11.24
CA PRO A 134 -4.36 -11.75 11.77
C PRO A 134 -4.61 -10.44 11.04
N ILE A 135 -5.88 -10.10 10.81
CA ILE A 135 -6.29 -8.82 10.24
C ILE A 135 -6.76 -7.89 11.37
N TYR A 136 -6.04 -6.78 11.53
CA TYR A 136 -6.41 -5.69 12.43
C TYR A 136 -6.86 -4.47 11.61
N ASN A 137 -7.94 -3.87 12.05
CA ASN A 137 -8.46 -2.63 11.52
C ASN A 137 -8.75 -1.63 12.66
N GLU A 138 -9.24 -0.47 12.34
CA GLU A 138 -9.55 0.60 13.29
C GLU A 138 -10.60 0.22 14.35
N ASN A 139 -11.39 -0.84 14.13
CA ASN A 139 -12.49 -1.24 15.00
C ASN A 139 -12.15 -2.42 15.93
N ASN A 140 -11.01 -3.10 15.72
CA ASN A 140 -10.66 -4.33 16.45
C ASN A 140 -9.25 -4.35 17.05
N LEU A 141 -8.65 -3.18 17.29
CA LEU A 141 -7.25 -3.03 17.71
C LEU A 141 -6.93 -3.62 19.09
N GLU A 142 -7.90 -3.60 19.98
CA GLU A 142 -7.70 -3.93 21.40
C GLU A 142 -7.94 -5.42 21.70
N GLU A 143 -8.42 -6.19 20.73
CA GLU A 143 -8.73 -7.60 20.89
C GLU A 143 -7.84 -8.47 20.01
N ALA A 144 -7.40 -9.62 20.54
CA ALA A 144 -6.64 -10.59 19.77
C ALA A 144 -7.47 -11.12 18.59
N GLN A 145 -6.94 -11.01 17.39
CA GLN A 145 -7.61 -11.50 16.18
C GLN A 145 -7.13 -12.89 15.80
N PRO A 146 -8.01 -13.76 15.29
CA PRO A 146 -7.62 -15.04 14.73
C PRO A 146 -6.76 -14.83 13.47
N VAL A 147 -5.93 -15.82 13.15
CA VAL A 147 -5.20 -15.84 11.90
C VAL A 147 -6.17 -15.98 10.73
N ALA A 148 -6.14 -15.03 9.82
CA ALA A 148 -6.99 -14.99 8.65
C ALA A 148 -6.43 -15.83 7.50
N VAL A 149 -7.31 -16.29 6.63
CA VAL A 149 -6.93 -17.01 5.42
C VAL A 149 -6.44 -16.04 4.33
N LEU A 150 -5.61 -16.55 3.43
CA LEU A 150 -4.96 -15.76 2.38
C LEU A 150 -5.95 -14.98 1.52
N LYS A 151 -7.10 -15.58 1.20
CA LYS A 151 -8.18 -14.91 0.48
C LYS A 151 -8.64 -13.62 1.18
N ASP A 152 -8.85 -13.68 2.48
CA ASP A 152 -9.36 -12.54 3.25
C ASP A 152 -8.30 -11.45 3.39
N VAL A 153 -7.02 -11.82 3.51
CA VAL A 153 -5.91 -10.87 3.55
C VAL A 153 -5.76 -10.14 2.21
N TYR A 154 -5.86 -10.86 1.07
CA TYR A 154 -5.91 -10.22 -0.25
C TYR A 154 -7.13 -9.30 -0.41
N GLN A 155 -8.29 -9.70 0.10
CA GLN A 155 -9.49 -8.86 0.06
C GLN A 155 -9.29 -7.57 0.87
N GLN A 156 -8.64 -7.65 2.03
CA GLN A 156 -8.27 -6.46 2.81
C GLN A 156 -7.34 -5.52 2.02
N VAL A 157 -6.32 -6.07 1.35
CA VAL A 157 -5.41 -5.29 0.50
C VAL A 157 -6.17 -4.60 -0.65
N GLU A 158 -7.04 -5.34 -1.34
CA GLU A 158 -7.84 -4.80 -2.45
C GLU A 158 -8.78 -3.69 -1.99
N ASN A 159 -9.48 -3.89 -0.88
CA ASN A 159 -10.41 -2.91 -0.31
C ASN A 159 -9.68 -1.63 0.10
N ASP A 160 -8.59 -1.75 0.85
CA ASP A 160 -7.82 -0.61 1.31
C ASP A 160 -7.24 0.22 0.16
N LEU A 161 -6.60 -0.45 -0.80
CA LEU A 161 -5.97 0.25 -1.92
C LEU A 161 -6.98 0.86 -2.89
N THR A 162 -8.09 0.16 -3.17
CA THR A 162 -9.16 0.69 -4.03
C THR A 162 -9.82 1.90 -3.38
N LEU A 163 -10.10 1.84 -2.09
CA LEU A 163 -10.68 2.96 -1.36
C LEU A 163 -9.69 4.13 -1.28
N ALA A 164 -8.41 3.87 -1.01
CA ALA A 164 -7.37 4.90 -1.01
C ALA A 164 -7.29 5.63 -2.36
N ILE A 165 -7.26 4.89 -3.47
CA ILE A 165 -7.25 5.45 -4.83
C ILE A 165 -8.45 6.35 -5.06
N SER A 166 -9.65 5.90 -4.69
CA SER A 166 -10.87 6.69 -4.89
C SER A 166 -10.87 8.00 -4.10
N TYR A 167 -10.32 8.02 -2.88
CA TYR A 167 -10.17 9.24 -2.10
C TYR A 167 -9.09 10.17 -2.68
N PHE A 168 -7.94 9.63 -3.10
CA PHE A 168 -6.90 10.42 -3.75
C PHE A 168 -7.40 11.10 -5.02
N ASP A 169 -8.14 10.37 -5.85
CA ASP A 169 -8.67 10.90 -7.11
C ASP A 169 -9.75 11.97 -6.87
N ALA A 170 -10.65 11.73 -5.93
CA ALA A 170 -11.75 12.64 -5.64
C ALA A 170 -11.29 13.97 -5.01
N PHE A 171 -10.23 13.96 -4.23
CA PHE A 171 -9.67 15.13 -3.56
C PHE A 171 -8.29 15.54 -4.11
N ALA A 172 -8.01 15.24 -5.38
CA ALA A 172 -6.69 15.41 -5.99
C ALA A 172 -6.16 16.84 -5.94
N GLU A 173 -7.02 17.85 -6.06
CA GLU A 173 -6.57 19.25 -6.07
C GLU A 173 -5.96 19.70 -4.73
N THR A 174 -6.45 19.16 -3.61
CA THR A 174 -5.89 19.46 -2.27
C THR A 174 -4.72 18.54 -1.92
N ASN A 175 -4.77 17.27 -2.35
CA ASN A 175 -3.82 16.24 -1.93
C ASN A 175 -2.66 16.01 -2.91
N LYS A 176 -2.24 17.08 -3.59
CA LYS A 176 -1.06 17.02 -4.46
C LYS A 176 0.18 16.71 -3.64
N ARG A 177 0.84 15.62 -3.98
CA ARG A 177 2.06 15.21 -3.30
C ARG A 177 3.20 16.18 -3.58
N THR A 178 3.84 16.65 -2.53
CA THR A 178 4.98 17.57 -2.61
C THR A 178 6.33 16.86 -2.56
N THR A 179 6.37 15.65 -2.03
CA THR A 179 7.59 14.84 -1.91
C THR A 179 7.30 13.38 -2.28
N LYS A 180 8.32 12.66 -2.73
CA LYS A 180 8.20 11.21 -3.02
C LYS A 180 8.31 10.33 -1.76
N LEU A 181 8.34 10.93 -0.58
CA LEU A 181 8.36 10.22 0.70
C LEU A 181 6.95 9.80 1.15
N SER A 182 5.91 10.47 0.66
CA SER A 182 4.51 10.15 0.95
C SER A 182 3.88 9.32 -0.16
N VAL A 183 2.85 8.56 0.19
CA VAL A 183 2.06 7.76 -0.75
C VAL A 183 0.99 8.66 -1.41
N ASP A 184 0.76 8.45 -2.70
CA ASP A 184 -0.32 9.05 -3.48
C ASP A 184 -1.14 7.99 -4.22
N GLY A 185 -2.08 8.44 -5.04
CA GLY A 185 -2.95 7.54 -5.82
C GLY A 185 -2.17 6.66 -6.80
N ASN A 186 -1.09 7.14 -7.39
CA ASN A 186 -0.28 6.36 -8.32
C ASN A 186 0.57 5.30 -7.61
N VAL A 187 1.11 5.62 -6.43
CA VAL A 187 1.78 4.61 -5.58
C VAL A 187 0.79 3.54 -5.13
N ALA A 188 -0.42 3.93 -4.71
CA ALA A 188 -1.47 2.97 -4.33
C ALA A 188 -1.87 2.07 -5.52
N ARG A 189 -1.99 2.61 -6.74
CA ARG A 189 -2.23 1.83 -7.97
C ARG A 189 -1.10 0.84 -8.26
N ALA A 190 0.15 1.27 -8.11
CA ALA A 190 1.30 0.38 -8.33
C ALA A 190 1.31 -0.78 -7.33
N ILE A 191 1.07 -0.53 -6.04
CA ILE A 191 0.97 -1.58 -5.02
C ILE A 191 -0.18 -2.54 -5.35
N LEU A 192 -1.34 -2.02 -5.77
CA LEU A 192 -2.49 -2.83 -6.14
C LEU A 192 -2.22 -3.68 -7.40
N ALA A 193 -1.53 -3.13 -8.39
CA ALA A 193 -1.09 -3.87 -9.57
C ALA A 193 -0.19 -5.06 -9.19
N TYR A 194 0.80 -4.84 -8.33
CA TYR A 194 1.64 -5.92 -7.79
C TYR A 194 0.84 -6.96 -7.00
N SER A 195 -0.11 -6.52 -6.19
CA SER A 195 -0.98 -7.44 -5.42
C SER A 195 -1.78 -8.36 -6.34
N TYR A 196 -2.39 -7.81 -7.39
CA TYR A 196 -3.09 -8.62 -8.39
C TYR A 196 -2.15 -9.54 -9.19
N LEU A 197 -0.95 -9.08 -9.52
CA LEU A 197 0.04 -9.90 -10.21
C LEU A 197 0.46 -11.10 -9.34
N ASN A 198 0.70 -10.88 -8.05
CA ASN A 198 1.06 -11.94 -7.10
C ASN A 198 -0.10 -12.92 -6.85
N LYS A 199 -1.34 -12.44 -6.90
CA LYS A 199 -2.56 -13.25 -6.78
C LYS A 199 -2.85 -14.04 -8.06
N ALA A 200 -2.32 -13.63 -9.20
CA ALA A 200 -2.61 -14.24 -10.49
C ALA A 200 -1.91 -15.59 -10.63
N VAL A 201 -2.71 -16.66 -10.85
CA VAL A 201 -2.20 -17.98 -11.18
C VAL A 201 -2.71 -18.34 -12.57
N PRO A 202 -1.83 -18.45 -13.58
CA PRO A 202 -2.24 -18.61 -14.99
C PRO A 202 -3.17 -19.81 -15.25
N THR A 203 -3.01 -20.86 -14.46
CA THR A 203 -3.76 -22.12 -14.62
C THR A 203 -5.10 -22.14 -13.89
N LEU A 204 -5.40 -21.12 -13.05
CA LEU A 204 -6.66 -21.05 -12.32
C LEU A 204 -7.68 -20.15 -13.05
N PRO A 205 -8.99 -20.42 -12.89
CA PRO A 205 -10.04 -19.67 -13.59
C PRO A 205 -10.00 -18.15 -13.37
N ALA A 206 -9.61 -17.69 -12.17
CA ALA A 206 -9.48 -16.28 -11.84
C ALA A 206 -8.14 -15.65 -12.28
N GLY A 207 -7.17 -16.43 -12.74
CA GLY A 207 -5.84 -15.94 -13.14
C GLY A 207 -5.91 -14.87 -14.22
N PRO A 208 -6.57 -15.10 -15.37
CA PRO A 208 -6.71 -14.10 -16.43
C PRO A 208 -7.30 -12.77 -15.93
N SER A 209 -8.36 -12.81 -15.14
CA SER A 209 -8.98 -11.61 -14.57
C SER A 209 -8.02 -10.85 -13.63
N ASN A 210 -7.19 -11.53 -12.85
CA ASN A 210 -6.20 -10.87 -12.01
C ASN A 210 -5.06 -10.24 -12.84
N PHE A 211 -4.62 -10.87 -13.93
CA PHE A 211 -3.68 -10.26 -14.86
C PHE A 211 -4.26 -9.01 -15.55
N GLU A 212 -5.53 -9.04 -15.95
CA GLU A 212 -6.22 -7.87 -16.53
C GLU A 212 -6.30 -6.71 -15.53
N LYS A 213 -6.62 -7.01 -14.27
CA LYS A 213 -6.65 -6.00 -13.19
C LYS A 213 -5.24 -5.44 -12.93
N ALA A 214 -4.22 -6.29 -12.85
CA ALA A 214 -2.83 -5.84 -12.70
C ALA A 214 -2.42 -4.92 -13.86
N LEU A 215 -2.73 -5.31 -15.11
CA LEU A 215 -2.46 -4.51 -16.30
C LEU A 215 -3.19 -3.18 -16.27
N LYS A 216 -4.48 -3.16 -15.86
CA LYS A 216 -5.26 -1.93 -15.74
C LYS A 216 -4.56 -0.91 -14.85
N TYR A 217 -4.26 -1.29 -13.60
CA TYR A 217 -3.66 -0.36 -12.64
C TYR A 217 -2.23 0.04 -13.01
N ALA A 218 -1.42 -0.87 -13.54
CA ALA A 218 -0.10 -0.53 -14.06
C ALA A 218 -0.18 0.46 -15.24
N LYS A 219 -1.15 0.26 -16.13
CA LYS A 219 -1.37 1.15 -17.28
C LYS A 219 -1.85 2.54 -16.83
N GLU A 220 -2.72 2.66 -15.84
CA GLU A 220 -3.15 3.95 -15.28
C GLU A 220 -1.95 4.77 -14.77
N VAL A 221 -0.98 4.10 -14.10
CA VAL A 221 0.26 4.76 -13.65
C VAL A 221 1.12 5.20 -14.83
N ILE A 222 1.30 4.37 -15.85
CA ILE A 222 2.09 4.69 -17.04
C ILE A 222 1.46 5.85 -17.81
N ASP A 223 0.15 5.82 -17.99
CA ASP A 223 -0.62 6.82 -18.74
C ASP A 223 -0.66 8.18 -18.02
N SER A 224 -0.43 8.24 -16.68
CA SER A 224 -0.28 9.50 -15.95
C SER A 224 0.93 10.32 -16.39
N GLN A 225 1.96 9.66 -16.93
CA GLN A 225 3.24 10.25 -17.37
C GLN A 225 4.00 11.04 -16.28
N GLU A 226 3.66 10.87 -15.01
CA GLU A 226 4.34 11.52 -13.89
C GLU A 226 5.74 10.96 -13.64
N TYR A 227 5.96 9.70 -14.06
CA TYR A 227 7.22 8.99 -13.85
C TYR A 227 7.85 8.63 -15.16
N LYS A 228 9.18 8.63 -15.18
CA LYS A 228 9.97 8.29 -16.37
C LYS A 228 10.81 7.07 -16.11
N ILE A 229 11.00 6.26 -17.16
CA ILE A 229 12.00 5.21 -17.12
C ILE A 229 13.38 5.87 -16.94
N ILE A 230 14.15 5.36 -15.98
CA ILE A 230 15.51 5.86 -15.73
C ILE A 230 16.36 5.83 -17.01
N SER A 231 17.05 6.92 -17.30
CA SER A 231 17.98 6.97 -18.42
C SER A 231 19.28 6.22 -18.09
N ASN A 232 19.97 5.69 -19.12
CA ASN A 232 21.28 5.06 -18.94
C ASN A 232 22.31 5.98 -18.27
N ALA A 233 22.23 7.28 -18.50
CA ALA A 233 23.10 8.27 -17.86
C ALA A 233 22.83 8.38 -16.35
N ASN A 234 21.59 8.27 -15.94
CA ASN A 234 21.18 8.42 -14.53
C ASN A 234 21.31 7.13 -13.73
N VAL A 235 21.40 5.96 -14.37
CA VAL A 235 21.55 4.67 -13.67
C VAL A 235 22.77 4.66 -12.73
N LEU A 236 23.88 5.28 -13.17
CA LEU A 236 25.14 5.32 -12.42
C LEU A 236 25.31 6.58 -11.55
N THR A 237 24.35 7.51 -11.59
CA THR A 237 24.43 8.79 -10.87
C THR A 237 23.27 8.96 -9.89
N THR A 238 22.13 9.49 -10.32
CA THR A 238 21.01 9.85 -9.46
C THR A 238 19.98 8.74 -9.30
N GLY A 239 19.92 7.78 -10.21
CA GLY A 239 18.82 6.82 -10.31
C GLY A 239 18.64 5.89 -9.13
N PHE A 240 19.66 5.66 -8.31
CA PHE A 240 19.58 4.79 -7.15
C PHE A 240 19.93 5.48 -5.81
N ASN A 241 20.28 6.75 -5.82
CA ASN A 241 20.68 7.48 -4.62
C ASN A 241 20.02 8.84 -4.44
N ASP A 242 19.12 9.19 -5.33
CA ASP A 242 18.37 10.45 -5.27
C ASP A 242 16.88 10.18 -5.51
N VAL A 243 16.10 10.18 -4.44
CA VAL A 243 14.65 9.98 -4.48
C VAL A 243 13.91 11.06 -5.29
N SER A 244 14.53 12.21 -5.52
CA SER A 244 13.96 13.28 -6.36
C SER A 244 14.03 12.98 -7.85
N ASP A 245 14.86 12.02 -8.31
CA ASP A 245 14.91 11.61 -9.71
C ASP A 245 13.52 11.17 -10.22
N ASN A 246 13.20 11.56 -11.45
CA ASN A 246 11.87 11.34 -12.04
C ASN A 246 11.51 9.86 -12.27
N SER A 247 12.47 8.94 -12.14
CA SER A 247 12.21 7.50 -12.20
C SER A 247 11.67 6.91 -10.90
N TRP A 248 11.83 7.61 -9.78
CA TRP A 248 11.31 7.16 -8.50
C TRP A 248 9.84 7.52 -8.34
N MET A 249 9.03 6.53 -7.98
CA MET A 249 7.64 6.73 -7.62
C MET A 249 7.48 7.04 -6.13
N TRP A 250 8.16 6.27 -5.30
CA TRP A 250 8.10 6.36 -3.85
C TRP A 250 9.39 5.82 -3.27
N GLY A 251 9.88 6.43 -2.23
CA GLY A 251 11.10 6.03 -1.57
C GLY A 251 11.23 6.63 -0.19
N GLN A 252 12.28 6.24 0.51
CA GLN A 252 12.66 6.84 1.79
C GLN A 252 14.02 7.50 1.64
N ASP A 253 14.14 8.70 2.13
CA ASP A 253 15.44 9.38 2.24
C ASP A 253 16.19 8.79 3.44
N VAL A 254 17.28 8.08 3.14
CA VAL A 254 18.13 7.46 4.16
C VAL A 254 19.24 8.43 4.54
N THR A 255 19.03 9.16 5.61
CA THR A 255 20.01 10.06 6.21
C THR A 255 20.69 9.38 7.39
N THR A 256 21.79 9.99 7.88
CA THR A 256 22.44 9.54 9.12
C THR A 256 21.51 9.56 10.34
N GLU A 257 20.50 10.42 10.33
CA GLU A 257 19.47 10.51 11.37
C GLU A 257 18.45 9.39 11.26
N THR A 258 18.01 9.06 10.01
CA THR A 258 17.02 8.00 9.75
C THR A 258 17.64 6.60 9.73
N ALA A 259 18.91 6.48 9.42
CA ALA A 259 19.64 5.20 9.43
C ALA A 259 19.98 4.68 10.83
N GLY A 260 19.79 5.50 11.88
CA GLY A 260 19.83 5.05 13.27
C GLY A 260 21.12 4.36 13.71
N GLY A 261 22.27 4.75 13.15
CA GLY A 261 23.57 4.20 13.57
C GLY A 261 23.76 2.75 13.16
N LEU A 262 23.55 2.47 11.87
CA LEU A 262 23.96 1.22 11.21
C LEU A 262 25.47 1.04 11.27
#